data_6f63e35f04553afd8684f6b65e3226b4
#
_entry.id   6f63e35f04553afd8684f6b65e3226b4
#
_cell.length_a   1.000
_cell.length_b   1.000
_cell.length_c   1.000
_cell.angle_alpha   90.00
_cell.angle_beta   90.00
_cell.angle_gamma   90.00
#
_symmetry.space_group_name_H-M   'P 1'
#
loop_
_entity.id
_entity.type
_entity.pdbx_description
1 polymer ?
#
loop_
_entity_poly.entity_id
_entity_poly.type
_entity_poly.pdbx_seq_one_letter_code
_entity_poly.pdbx_strand_id
1 'polypeptide(L)'
;MTASAGAWYRVGKVNVVGGSQSIVGVDTNWQSDVIAIAIGDVFTLDAKTWYEVTAVNSDTSITLDRGFEGSTGTDKSYAILRNTSGTILTRIAGQVS
;
A
#
# COMPACT_ATOMS: atom_id res chain seq x y z
N MET A 1 8.06 20.30 -2.69
CA MET A 1 7.53 19.34 -3.62
C MET A 1 6.27 18.71 -3.09
N THR A 2 5.30 18.61 -3.91
CA THR A 2 3.98 18.18 -3.43
C THR A 2 3.55 16.84 -4.01
N ALA A 3 4.48 16.03 -4.44
CA ALA A 3 4.15 14.76 -5.07
C ALA A 3 3.33 13.86 -4.17
N SER A 4 3.53 13.96 -2.86
CA SER A 4 2.80 13.13 -1.92
C SER A 4 1.32 13.46 -1.87
N ALA A 5 0.92 14.62 -2.36
CA ALA A 5 -0.49 14.98 -2.41
C ALA A 5 -1.22 14.26 -3.52
N GLY A 6 -0.51 13.60 -4.43
CA GLY A 6 -1.12 12.88 -5.52
C GLY A 6 -1.59 11.50 -5.11
N ALA A 7 -1.64 10.61 -6.10
CA ALA A 7 -2.19 9.26 -5.93
C ALA A 7 -1.28 8.34 -5.10
N TRP A 8 0.01 8.65 -5.02
CA TRP A 8 0.97 7.75 -4.39
C TRP A 8 1.27 8.15 -2.96
N TYR A 9 1.32 7.16 -2.07
CA TYR A 9 1.75 7.34 -0.69
C TYR A 9 3.05 6.56 -0.49
N ARG A 10 4.11 7.25 -0.05
CA ARG A 10 5.44 6.65 0.08
C ARG A 10 6.16 7.06 1.36
N VAL A 11 5.42 7.45 2.37
CA VAL A 11 6.01 7.92 3.62
C VAL A 11 6.53 6.74 4.42
N GLY A 12 7.76 6.82 4.90
CA GLY A 12 8.36 5.79 5.74
C GLY A 12 8.83 4.58 4.95
N LYS A 13 8.94 3.47 5.65
CA LYS A 13 9.39 2.19 5.12
C LYS A 13 8.47 1.10 5.61
N VAL A 14 8.66 -0.12 5.11
CA VAL A 14 7.89 -1.26 5.57
C VAL A 14 8.79 -2.45 5.85
N ASN A 15 8.31 -3.29 6.78
CA ASN A 15 8.87 -4.62 7.00
C ASN A 15 7.87 -5.62 6.45
N VAL A 16 8.35 -6.58 5.68
CA VAL A 16 7.50 -7.57 5.02
C VAL A 16 7.96 -8.97 5.39
N VAL A 17 6.99 -9.87 5.49
CA VAL A 17 7.26 -11.28 5.77
C VAL A 17 6.62 -12.09 4.65
N GLY A 18 7.45 -12.89 3.96
CA GLY A 18 6.97 -13.71 2.87
C GLY A 18 5.84 -14.63 3.34
N GLY A 19 4.74 -14.64 2.62
CA GLY A 19 3.57 -15.43 2.97
C GLY A 19 2.60 -14.78 3.94
N SER A 20 2.97 -13.63 4.53
CA SER A 20 2.11 -12.95 5.48
C SER A 20 1.26 -11.89 4.79
N GLN A 21 0.01 -11.78 5.22
CA GLN A 21 -0.87 -10.71 4.75
C GLN A 21 -0.63 -9.40 5.49
N SER A 22 0.06 -9.43 6.62
CA SER A 22 0.31 -8.24 7.44
C SER A 22 1.55 -7.52 6.98
N ILE A 23 1.44 -6.21 6.82
CA ILE A 23 2.57 -5.34 6.51
C ILE A 23 2.76 -4.40 7.68
N VAL A 24 3.99 -4.31 8.17
CA VAL A 24 4.34 -3.43 9.28
C VAL A 24 5.03 -2.19 8.74
N GLY A 25 4.53 -1.02 9.09
CA GLY A 25 5.13 0.24 8.70
C GLY A 25 6.14 0.73 9.73
N VAL A 26 7.13 1.45 9.24
CA VAL A 26 8.13 2.13 10.07
C VAL A 26 8.07 3.60 9.69
N ASP A 27 7.72 4.44 10.65
CA ASP A 27 7.55 5.89 10.43
C ASP A 27 6.46 6.19 9.40
N THR A 28 5.44 5.35 9.34
CA THR A 28 4.29 5.56 8.49
C THR A 28 3.15 6.18 9.29
N ASN A 29 2.23 6.84 8.60
CA ASN A 29 1.06 7.48 9.22
C ASN A 29 -0.19 7.07 8.47
N TRP A 30 -0.40 5.78 8.32
CA TRP A 30 -1.44 5.25 7.44
C TRP A 30 -2.85 5.65 7.86
N GLN A 31 -3.10 5.81 9.16
CA GLN A 31 -4.41 6.25 9.66
C GLN A 31 -4.46 7.75 9.98
N SER A 32 -3.35 8.32 10.42
CA SER A 32 -3.37 9.67 10.99
C SER A 32 -2.99 10.75 9.97
N ASP A 33 -2.59 10.38 8.77
CA ASP A 33 -2.27 11.37 7.74
C ASP A 33 -3.54 12.10 7.31
N VAL A 34 -3.35 13.28 6.75
CA VAL A 34 -4.47 14.10 6.27
C VAL A 34 -5.34 13.32 5.28
N ILE A 35 -4.71 12.58 4.39
CA ILE A 35 -5.41 11.66 3.52
C ILE A 35 -4.95 10.27 3.88
N ALA A 36 -5.71 9.60 4.75
CA ALA A 36 -5.34 8.29 5.24
C ALA A 36 -5.42 7.24 4.12
N ILE A 37 -4.66 6.18 4.30
CA ILE A 37 -4.79 4.99 3.45
C ILE A 37 -6.13 4.35 3.75
N ALA A 38 -6.77 3.82 2.74
CA ALA A 38 -8.10 3.24 2.87
C ALA A 38 -8.16 1.84 2.28
N ILE A 39 -9.16 1.09 2.70
CA ILE A 39 -9.47 -0.20 2.10
C ILE A 39 -9.71 0.01 0.60
N GLY A 40 -9.12 -0.85 -0.21
CA GLY A 40 -9.19 -0.73 -1.66
C GLY A 40 -7.99 -0.06 -2.29
N ASP A 41 -7.14 0.58 -1.50
CA ASP A 41 -5.90 1.13 -2.02
C ASP A 41 -4.96 -0.02 -2.42
N VAL A 42 -3.98 0.27 -3.25
CA VAL A 42 -3.13 -0.76 -3.85
C VAL A 42 -1.70 -0.58 -3.37
N PHE A 43 -1.13 -1.63 -2.81
CA PHE A 43 0.21 -1.63 -2.22
C PHE A 43 1.18 -2.37 -3.13
N THR A 44 2.40 -1.85 -3.24
CA THR A 44 3.47 -2.54 -3.98
C THR A 44 4.84 -2.16 -3.41
N LEU A 45 5.80 -3.09 -3.53
CA LEU A 45 7.20 -2.80 -3.25
C LEU A 45 7.99 -2.52 -4.52
N ASP A 46 7.67 -3.20 -5.59
CA ASP A 46 8.51 -3.23 -6.79
C ASP A 46 7.82 -2.70 -8.03
N ALA A 47 6.58 -2.25 -7.88
CA ALA A 47 5.74 -1.77 -9.00
C ALA A 47 5.46 -2.88 -10.02
N LYS A 48 5.64 -4.13 -9.63
CA LYS A 48 5.36 -5.29 -10.49
C LYS A 48 4.31 -6.19 -9.88
N THR A 49 4.36 -6.40 -8.58
CA THR A 49 3.39 -7.20 -7.85
C THR A 49 2.53 -6.27 -7.02
N TRP A 50 1.23 -6.34 -7.17
CA TRP A 50 0.27 -5.42 -6.57
C TRP A 50 -0.65 -6.18 -5.62
N TYR A 51 -0.96 -5.54 -4.51
CA TYR A 51 -1.82 -6.11 -3.47
C TYR A 51 -2.89 -5.09 -3.11
N GLU A 52 -4.09 -5.57 -2.86
CA GLU A 52 -5.15 -4.68 -2.38
C GLU A 52 -5.11 -4.60 -0.86
N VAL A 53 -5.25 -3.39 -0.32
CA VAL A 53 -5.35 -3.19 1.11
C VAL A 53 -6.75 -3.56 1.55
N THR A 54 -6.87 -4.56 2.40
CA THR A 54 -8.18 -5.04 2.87
C THR A 54 -8.51 -4.55 4.27
N ALA A 55 -7.52 -4.07 5.02
CA ALA A 55 -7.75 -3.49 6.34
C ALA A 55 -6.63 -2.53 6.66
N VAL A 56 -6.96 -1.44 7.32
CA VAL A 56 -5.98 -0.49 7.88
C VAL A 56 -6.16 -0.53 9.37
N ASN A 57 -5.22 -1.19 10.05
CA ASN A 57 -5.36 -1.48 11.47
C ASN A 57 -4.82 -0.34 12.35
N SER A 58 -3.77 0.32 11.90
CA SER A 58 -3.15 1.43 12.61
C SER A 58 -2.23 2.20 11.66
N ASP A 59 -1.54 3.20 12.19
CA ASP A 59 -0.55 3.94 11.41
C ASP A 59 0.57 3.05 10.87
N THR A 60 0.80 1.92 11.50
CA THR A 60 1.91 1.05 11.15
C THR A 60 1.48 -0.38 10.84
N SER A 61 0.20 -0.61 10.58
CA SER A 61 -0.27 -1.97 10.29
C SER A 61 -1.39 -1.93 9.27
N ILE A 62 -1.18 -2.61 8.16
CA ILE A 62 -2.22 -2.86 7.16
C ILE A 62 -2.25 -4.33 6.82
N THR A 63 -3.37 -4.79 6.29
CA THR A 63 -3.57 -6.17 5.84
C THR A 63 -3.81 -6.16 4.34
N LEU A 64 -3.18 -7.10 3.65
CA LEU A 64 -3.30 -7.25 2.20
C LEU A 64 -4.31 -8.35 1.87
N ASP A 65 -4.73 -8.37 0.60
CA ASP A 65 -5.70 -9.35 0.13
C ASP A 65 -5.15 -10.78 0.06
N ARG A 66 -3.83 -10.91 0.05
CA ARG A 66 -3.18 -12.22 0.04
C ARG A 66 -1.81 -12.11 0.66
N GLY A 67 -1.18 -13.25 0.93
CA GLY A 67 0.16 -13.30 1.50
C GLY A 67 1.18 -12.63 0.60
N PHE A 68 2.14 -11.96 1.21
CA PHE A 68 3.21 -11.29 0.47
C PHE A 68 4.00 -12.33 -0.33
N GLU A 69 4.15 -12.09 -1.62
CA GLU A 69 4.73 -13.08 -2.53
C GLU A 69 6.24 -12.95 -2.65
N GLY A 70 6.82 -11.92 -2.08
CA GLY A 70 8.26 -11.71 -2.14
C GLY A 70 8.97 -12.27 -0.92
N SER A 71 10.25 -11.96 -0.82
CA SER A 71 11.08 -12.41 0.30
C SER A 71 10.87 -11.52 1.52
N THR A 72 11.02 -12.11 2.70
CA THR A 72 11.01 -11.36 3.95
C THR A 72 12.11 -10.30 3.92
N GLY A 73 11.80 -9.11 4.39
CA GLY A 73 12.76 -8.01 4.44
C GLY A 73 12.33 -6.90 5.36
N THR A 74 13.29 -6.06 5.73
CA THR A 74 13.06 -4.93 6.60
C THR A 74 13.49 -3.64 5.91
N ASP A 75 12.94 -2.51 6.37
CA ASP A 75 13.30 -1.19 5.85
C ASP A 75 13.17 -1.08 4.33
N LYS A 76 12.11 -1.65 3.80
CA LYS A 76 11.88 -1.63 2.35
C LYS A 76 11.12 -0.39 1.94
N SER A 77 11.52 0.19 0.82
CA SER A 77 10.72 1.23 0.17
C SER A 77 9.47 0.62 -0.40
N TYR A 78 8.39 1.36 -0.36
CA TYR A 78 7.10 0.89 -0.84
C TYR A 78 6.32 2.05 -1.46
N ALA A 79 5.21 1.72 -2.09
CA ALA A 79 4.26 2.72 -2.54
C ALA A 79 2.85 2.18 -2.39
N ILE A 80 1.92 3.07 -2.05
CA ILE A 80 0.50 2.74 -2.04
C ILE A 80 -0.18 3.70 -2.99
N LEU A 81 -0.86 3.15 -3.98
CA LEU A 81 -1.63 3.92 -4.94
C LEU A 81 -3.03 4.09 -4.38
N ARG A 82 -3.39 5.33 -4.08
CA ARG A 82 -4.70 5.62 -3.49
C ARG A 82 -5.79 5.50 -4.53
N ASN A 83 -6.87 4.85 -4.14
CA ASN A 83 -8.06 4.73 -4.95
C ASN A 83 -9.06 5.82 -4.53
N THR A 84 -8.68 7.07 -4.71
CA THR A 84 -9.43 8.18 -4.15
C THR A 84 -10.75 8.44 -4.86
N SER A 85 -10.85 8.08 -6.13
CA SER A 85 -12.06 8.36 -6.90
C SER A 85 -12.62 7.12 -7.59
N GLY A 86 -11.98 5.99 -7.43
CA GLY A 86 -12.36 4.80 -8.18
C GLY A 86 -11.81 4.77 -9.59
N THR A 87 -11.42 5.90 -10.11
CA THR A 87 -10.99 5.98 -11.51
C THR A 87 -9.70 5.21 -11.76
N ILE A 88 -8.75 5.34 -10.84
CA ILE A 88 -7.45 4.69 -10.99
C ILE A 88 -7.62 3.17 -10.98
N LEU A 89 -8.39 2.68 -10.02
CA LEU A 89 -8.62 1.25 -9.92
C LEU A 89 -9.40 0.72 -11.12
N THR A 90 -10.37 1.49 -11.57
CA THR A 90 -11.13 1.13 -12.77
C THR A 90 -10.22 1.01 -13.98
N ARG A 91 -9.29 1.94 -14.12
CA ARG A 91 -8.36 1.91 -15.24
C ARG A 91 -7.47 0.67 -15.19
N ILE A 92 -6.96 0.32 -14.01
CA ILE A 92 -6.15 -0.88 -13.84
C ILE A 92 -6.97 -2.11 -14.21
N ALA A 93 -8.18 -2.21 -13.72
CA ALA A 93 -9.06 -3.32 -14.02
C ALA A 93 -9.38 -3.37 -15.52
N GLY A 94 -9.61 -2.22 -16.11
CA GLY A 94 -9.88 -2.14 -17.54
C GLY A 94 -8.73 -2.61 -18.39
N GLN A 95 -7.51 -2.38 -17.94
CA GLN A 95 -6.33 -2.85 -18.65
C GLN A 95 -6.16 -4.35 -18.53
N VAL A 96 -6.57 -4.90 -17.42
CA VAL A 96 -6.48 -6.34 -17.20
C VAL A 96 -7.56 -7.08 -17.94
N SER A 97 -8.72 -6.51 -17.97
CA SER A 97 -9.86 -7.16 -18.63
C SER A 97 -9.86 -6.88 -20.12
#